data_6b9de93854930b14baba17713195768a
#
_entry.id   6b9de93854930b14baba17713195768a
#
_cell.length_a   1.000
_cell.length_b   1.000
_cell.length_c   1.000
_cell.angle_alpha   90.00
_cell.angle_beta   90.00
_cell.angle_gamma   90.00
#
_symmetry.space_group_name_H-M   'P 1'
#
loop_
_entity.id
_entity.type
_entity.pdbx_description
1 polymer ?
#
loop_
_entity_poly.entity_id
_entity_poly.type
_entity_poly.pdbx_seq_one_letter_code
_entity_poly.pdbx_strand_id
1 'polypeptide(L)'
;MIGIKQMDATLIEKCAYLYQSAYKNEPWNEEYSIDEISAYLSRFLNSDTKRAYMLVLDDKTIGIALGLIAPCIGSDYFRLEDICLSPEYQGNGYGSQFIHLISNCVLNENCDSILLGTQRGYPAHNFYLKNGFKEIDTVLLCRNLGA
;
A
#
# COMPACT_ATOMS: atom_id res chain seq x y z
N MET A 1 4.54 -1.09 -20.69
CA MET A 1 5.46 -0.32 -19.87
C MET A 1 4.85 -0.08 -18.49
N ILE A 2 5.62 -0.35 -17.46
CA ILE A 2 5.14 -0.22 -16.08
C ILE A 2 5.59 1.11 -15.47
N GLY A 3 4.74 1.72 -14.64
CA GLY A 3 5.05 2.96 -13.98
C GLY A 3 4.21 3.17 -12.73
N ILE A 4 4.49 4.26 -12.01
CA ILE A 4 3.79 4.62 -10.80
C ILE A 4 3.17 6.01 -10.98
N LYS A 5 1.95 6.18 -10.48
CA LYS A 5 1.25 7.47 -10.48
C LYS A 5 0.56 7.67 -9.15
N GLN A 6 0.35 8.92 -8.77
CA GLN A 6 -0.51 9.21 -7.63
C GLN A 6 -1.96 9.12 -8.05
N MET A 7 -2.78 8.58 -7.15
CA MET A 7 -4.23 8.48 -7.36
C MET A 7 -4.87 9.86 -7.25
N ASP A 8 -5.85 10.13 -8.10
CA ASP A 8 -6.66 11.34 -7.99
C ASP A 8 -8.15 10.98 -7.81
N ALA A 9 -8.95 12.00 -7.52
CA ALA A 9 -10.36 11.80 -7.20
C ALA A 9 -11.16 11.14 -8.33
N THR A 10 -10.75 11.34 -9.59
CA THR A 10 -11.47 10.78 -10.74
C THR A 10 -11.31 9.27 -10.87
N LEU A 11 -10.31 8.70 -10.18
CA LEU A 11 -9.97 7.27 -10.25
C LEU A 11 -10.38 6.48 -9.01
N ILE A 12 -11.00 7.14 -8.02
CA ILE A 12 -11.33 6.49 -6.75
C ILE A 12 -12.22 5.27 -6.95
N GLU A 13 -13.29 5.39 -7.73
CA GLU A 13 -14.23 4.28 -7.91
C GLU A 13 -13.55 3.08 -8.56
N LYS A 14 -12.76 3.32 -9.60
CA LYS A 14 -12.00 2.27 -10.28
C LYS A 14 -11.02 1.58 -9.32
N CYS A 15 -10.34 2.37 -8.52
CA CYS A 15 -9.40 1.85 -7.52
C CYS A 15 -10.14 1.09 -6.42
N ALA A 16 -11.35 1.51 -6.05
CA ALA A 16 -12.14 0.80 -5.05
C ALA A 16 -12.52 -0.60 -5.52
N TYR A 17 -12.87 -0.77 -6.79
CA TYR A 17 -13.15 -2.10 -7.34
C TYR A 17 -11.90 -2.99 -7.33
N LEU A 18 -10.74 -2.43 -7.66
CA LEU A 18 -9.48 -3.17 -7.58
C LEU A 18 -9.19 -3.61 -6.16
N TYR A 19 -9.29 -2.69 -5.21
CA TYR A 19 -9.05 -2.96 -3.79
C TYR A 19 -9.99 -4.07 -3.28
N GLN A 20 -11.28 -3.96 -3.59
CA GLN A 20 -12.25 -4.96 -3.20
C GLN A 20 -11.88 -6.35 -3.75
N SER A 21 -11.51 -6.41 -5.04
CA SER A 21 -11.13 -7.67 -5.68
C SER A 21 -9.90 -8.30 -5.03
N ALA A 22 -8.94 -7.48 -4.62
CA ALA A 22 -7.70 -7.96 -4.02
C ALA A 22 -7.90 -8.56 -2.64
N TYR A 23 -8.82 -8.00 -1.84
CA TYR A 23 -8.95 -8.37 -0.43
C TYR A 23 -10.16 -9.26 -0.11
N LYS A 24 -11.03 -9.55 -1.06
CA LYS A 24 -12.18 -10.41 -0.79
C LYS A 24 -11.83 -11.89 -0.66
N ASN A 25 -10.68 -12.31 -1.19
CA ASN A 25 -10.24 -13.70 -1.17
C ASN A 25 -9.33 -13.98 0.02
N GLU A 26 -9.08 -15.27 0.28
CA GLU A 26 -8.16 -15.66 1.33
C GLU A 26 -6.77 -15.07 1.11
N PRO A 27 -6.02 -14.76 2.18
CA PRO A 27 -6.36 -14.98 3.60
C PRO A 27 -7.20 -13.87 4.23
N TRP A 28 -7.51 -12.79 3.50
CA TRP A 28 -8.16 -11.62 4.11
C TRP A 28 -9.66 -11.77 4.25
N ASN A 29 -10.35 -12.29 3.22
CA ASN A 29 -11.80 -12.50 3.21
C ASN A 29 -12.60 -11.27 3.65
N GLU A 30 -12.16 -10.09 3.23
CA GLU A 30 -12.80 -8.83 3.62
C GLU A 30 -14.00 -8.53 2.72
N GLU A 31 -15.10 -8.11 3.33
CA GLU A 31 -16.36 -7.84 2.64
C GLU A 31 -16.77 -6.37 2.81
N TYR A 32 -15.99 -5.46 2.26
CA TYR A 32 -16.32 -4.04 2.27
C TYR A 32 -17.04 -3.66 1.00
N SER A 33 -17.99 -2.71 1.13
CA SER A 33 -18.67 -2.15 -0.04
C SER A 33 -17.74 -1.21 -0.82
N ILE A 34 -18.11 -0.94 -2.06
CA ILE A 34 -17.39 0.04 -2.88
C ILE A 34 -17.44 1.43 -2.23
N ASP A 35 -18.58 1.80 -1.63
CA ASP A 35 -18.71 3.10 -0.95
C ASP A 35 -17.79 3.20 0.26
N GLU A 36 -17.69 2.15 1.07
CA GLU A 36 -16.78 2.12 2.22
C GLU A 36 -15.32 2.24 1.77
N ILE A 37 -14.94 1.50 0.74
CA ILE A 37 -13.58 1.54 0.21
C ILE A 37 -13.28 2.90 -0.41
N SER A 38 -14.20 3.45 -1.18
CA SER A 38 -14.03 4.77 -1.80
C SER A 38 -13.82 5.85 -0.75
N ALA A 39 -14.60 5.81 0.34
CA ALA A 39 -14.43 6.74 1.45
C ALA A 39 -13.06 6.58 2.11
N TYR A 40 -12.60 5.35 2.27
CA TYR A 40 -11.27 5.07 2.83
C TYR A 40 -10.16 5.61 1.93
N LEU A 41 -10.20 5.30 0.63
CA LEU A 41 -9.19 5.75 -0.32
C LEU A 41 -9.13 7.27 -0.39
N SER A 42 -10.29 7.94 -0.35
CA SER A 42 -10.34 9.41 -0.44
C SER A 42 -9.58 10.10 0.69
N ARG A 43 -9.42 9.43 1.83
CA ARG A 43 -8.70 9.99 2.96
C ARG A 43 -7.20 10.10 2.73
N PHE A 44 -6.68 9.46 1.69
CA PHE A 44 -5.26 9.51 1.33
C PHE A 44 -4.96 10.53 0.24
N LEU A 45 -5.99 11.21 -0.28
CA LEU A 45 -5.83 12.18 -1.34
C LEU A 45 -5.70 13.60 -0.79
N ASN A 46 -5.02 14.47 -1.55
CA ASN A 46 -4.87 15.89 -1.23
C ASN A 46 -4.33 16.13 0.19
N SER A 47 -3.35 15.33 0.57
CA SER A 47 -2.75 15.36 1.90
C SER A 47 -1.26 15.70 1.79
N ASP A 48 -0.77 16.47 2.75
CA ASP A 48 0.66 16.77 2.83
C ASP A 48 1.48 15.54 3.21
N THR A 49 0.90 14.61 3.95
CA THR A 49 1.63 13.48 4.52
C THR A 49 1.16 12.12 4.02
N LYS A 50 -0.09 11.98 3.60
CA LYS A 50 -0.60 10.70 3.12
C LYS A 50 -0.36 10.57 1.62
N ARG A 51 -0.19 9.32 1.17
CA ARG A 51 0.06 9.03 -0.24
C ARG A 51 -0.80 7.85 -0.69
N ALA A 52 -1.33 7.98 -1.89
CA ALA A 52 -2.03 6.91 -2.59
C ALA A 52 -1.37 6.74 -3.95
N TYR A 53 -0.67 5.63 -4.13
CA TYR A 53 0.02 5.33 -5.37
C TYR A 53 -0.73 4.26 -6.16
N MET A 54 -0.65 4.37 -7.48
CA MET A 54 -1.15 3.35 -8.40
C MET A 54 0.01 2.77 -9.19
N LEU A 55 0.03 1.45 -9.33
CA LEU A 55 0.89 0.78 -10.29
C LEU A 55 0.15 0.70 -11.61
N VAL A 56 0.75 1.22 -12.67
CA VAL A 56 0.11 1.33 -13.98
C VAL A 56 0.92 0.53 -15.00
N LEU A 57 0.25 -0.36 -15.71
CA LEU A 57 0.83 -1.15 -16.79
C LEU A 57 0.05 -0.83 -18.07
N ASP A 58 0.74 -0.24 -19.06
CA ASP A 58 0.15 0.11 -20.35
C ASP A 58 -1.19 0.88 -20.18
N ASP A 59 -1.14 1.93 -19.37
CA ASP A 59 -2.28 2.80 -19.06
C ASP A 59 -3.39 2.16 -18.21
N LYS A 60 -3.20 0.93 -17.74
CA LYS A 60 -4.15 0.24 -16.88
C LYS A 60 -3.65 0.21 -15.45
N THR A 61 -4.48 0.61 -14.50
CA THR A 61 -4.17 0.50 -13.08
C THR A 61 -4.27 -0.95 -12.65
N ILE A 62 -3.16 -1.52 -12.16
CA ILE A 62 -3.11 -2.92 -11.74
C ILE A 62 -2.78 -3.10 -10.26
N GLY A 63 -2.41 -2.02 -9.57
CA GLY A 63 -2.10 -2.10 -8.14
C GLY A 63 -2.32 -0.77 -7.44
N ILE A 64 -2.44 -0.84 -6.12
CA ILE A 64 -2.66 0.31 -5.24
C ILE A 64 -1.77 0.15 -4.02
N ALA A 65 -1.17 1.27 -3.59
CA ALA A 65 -0.43 1.34 -2.33
C ALA A 65 -0.82 2.60 -1.60
N LEU A 66 -1.07 2.46 -0.31
CA LEU A 66 -1.47 3.55 0.57
C LEU A 66 -0.48 3.66 1.71
N GLY A 67 -0.14 4.86 2.07
CA GLY A 67 0.77 5.07 3.19
C GLY A 67 0.85 6.51 3.62
N LEU A 68 1.75 6.77 4.56
CA LEU A 68 1.96 8.12 5.05
C LEU A 68 3.44 8.36 5.30
N ILE A 69 3.83 9.62 5.10
CA ILE A 69 5.16 10.08 5.43
C ILE A 69 5.14 10.49 6.89
N ALA A 70 5.88 9.75 7.72
CA ALA A 70 5.95 9.98 9.15
C ALA A 70 7.19 10.82 9.48
N PRO A 71 7.04 11.93 10.19
CA PRO A 71 8.17 12.80 10.47
C PRO A 71 9.10 12.22 11.53
N CYS A 72 10.39 12.38 11.29
CA CYS A 72 11.44 12.13 12.25
C CYS A 72 12.46 13.24 12.20
N ILE A 73 13.24 13.40 13.28
CA ILE A 73 14.33 14.36 13.26
C ILE A 73 15.41 13.85 12.30
N GLY A 74 15.76 14.69 11.33
CA GLY A 74 16.75 14.36 10.32
C GLY A 74 16.14 13.88 9.02
N SER A 75 15.53 12.74 8.99
CA SER A 75 14.82 12.24 7.82
C SER A 75 13.55 11.52 8.22
N ASP A 76 12.59 11.51 7.32
CA ASP A 76 11.28 10.91 7.55
C ASP A 76 11.31 9.42 7.20
N TYR A 77 10.26 8.70 7.55
CA TYR A 77 10.06 7.35 7.03
C TYR A 77 8.66 7.22 6.41
N PHE A 78 8.52 6.30 5.46
CA PHE A 78 7.23 6.02 4.85
C PHE A 78 6.60 4.81 5.55
N ARG A 79 5.41 5.02 6.09
CA ARG A 79 4.64 3.92 6.69
C ARG A 79 3.68 3.38 5.65
N LEU A 80 3.94 2.17 5.18
CA LEU A 80 3.10 1.50 4.19
C LEU A 80 1.93 0.84 4.93
N GLU A 81 0.72 1.33 4.65
CA GLU A 81 -0.50 0.81 5.29
C GLU A 81 -1.16 -0.29 4.49
N ASP A 82 -1.23 -0.13 3.16
CA ASP A 82 -1.84 -1.11 2.27
C ASP A 82 -1.04 -1.19 0.98
N ILE A 83 -0.92 -2.40 0.44
CA ILE A 83 -0.44 -2.62 -0.92
C ILE A 83 -1.17 -3.84 -1.48
N CYS A 84 -1.69 -3.71 -2.67
CA CYS A 84 -2.37 -4.83 -3.32
C CYS A 84 -2.26 -4.74 -4.84
N LEU A 85 -2.43 -5.89 -5.48
CA LEU A 85 -2.50 -6.01 -6.93
C LEU A 85 -3.86 -6.60 -7.30
N SER A 86 -4.37 -6.21 -8.45
CA SER A 86 -5.49 -6.91 -9.06
C SER A 86 -5.16 -8.40 -9.17
N PRO A 87 -6.10 -9.31 -8.81
CA PRO A 87 -5.80 -10.74 -8.73
C PRO A 87 -5.15 -11.33 -9.99
N GLU A 88 -5.56 -10.88 -11.16
CA GLU A 88 -5.02 -11.38 -12.44
C GLU A 88 -3.55 -11.02 -12.68
N TYR A 89 -3.00 -10.08 -11.90
CA TYR A 89 -1.61 -9.64 -12.02
C TYR A 89 -0.73 -10.13 -10.88
N GLN A 90 -1.27 -10.90 -9.97
CA GLN A 90 -0.49 -11.48 -8.87
C GLN A 90 0.38 -12.62 -9.38
N GLY A 91 1.51 -12.86 -8.71
CA GLY A 91 2.41 -13.96 -9.04
C GLY A 91 3.32 -13.74 -10.24
N ASN A 92 3.42 -12.52 -10.77
CA ASN A 92 4.20 -12.20 -11.96
C ASN A 92 5.33 -11.19 -11.72
N GLY A 93 5.67 -10.93 -10.47
CA GLY A 93 6.76 -10.02 -10.12
C GLY A 93 6.38 -8.54 -10.10
N TYR A 94 5.14 -8.20 -10.37
CA TYR A 94 4.70 -6.81 -10.36
C TYR A 94 4.72 -6.18 -8.96
N GLY A 95 4.47 -6.98 -7.92
CA GLY A 95 4.57 -6.50 -6.55
C GLY A 95 5.96 -6.01 -6.20
N SER A 96 6.99 -6.74 -6.63
CA SER A 96 8.38 -6.34 -6.40
C SER A 96 8.73 -5.07 -7.17
N GLN A 97 8.25 -4.94 -8.39
CA GLN A 97 8.42 -3.71 -9.17
C GLN A 97 7.72 -2.53 -8.49
N PHE A 98 6.54 -2.77 -7.93
CA PHE A 98 5.80 -1.72 -7.22
C PHE A 98 6.57 -1.22 -6.00
N ILE A 99 7.09 -2.14 -5.18
CA ILE A 99 7.91 -1.78 -4.01
C ILE A 99 9.12 -0.94 -4.45
N HIS A 100 9.78 -1.32 -5.54
CA HIS A 100 10.92 -0.56 -6.06
C HIS A 100 10.51 0.86 -6.47
N LEU A 101 9.40 1.00 -7.19
CA LEU A 101 8.91 2.30 -7.63
C LEU A 101 8.48 3.18 -6.46
N ILE A 102 7.79 2.60 -5.47
CA ILE A 102 7.41 3.31 -4.25
C ILE A 102 8.68 3.79 -3.52
N SER A 103 9.67 2.92 -3.40
CA SER A 103 10.92 3.26 -2.72
C SER A 103 11.59 4.49 -3.34
N ASN A 104 11.62 4.56 -4.67
CA ASN A 104 12.17 5.73 -5.36
C ASN A 104 11.34 6.99 -5.10
N CYS A 105 10.02 6.87 -5.10
CA CYS A 105 9.15 8.03 -4.82
C CYS A 105 9.38 8.60 -3.43
N VAL A 106 9.38 7.74 -2.42
CA VAL A 106 9.48 8.21 -1.03
C VAL A 106 10.90 8.64 -0.67
N LEU A 107 11.91 8.04 -1.30
CA LEU A 107 13.28 8.50 -1.16
C LEU A 107 13.42 9.95 -1.63
N ASN A 108 12.77 10.30 -2.73
CA ASN A 108 12.76 11.67 -3.23
C ASN A 108 11.97 12.63 -2.35
N GLU A 109 11.18 12.13 -1.41
CA GLU A 109 10.44 12.93 -0.44
C GLU A 109 11.10 12.91 0.96
N ASN A 110 12.39 12.71 1.02
CA ASN A 110 13.19 12.75 2.26
C ASN A 110 12.95 11.57 3.21
N CYS A 111 12.39 10.49 2.73
CA CYS A 111 12.25 9.26 3.52
C CYS A 111 13.51 8.41 3.37
N ASP A 112 14.00 7.87 4.47
CA ASP A 112 15.17 6.96 4.46
C ASP A 112 14.80 5.50 4.63
N SER A 113 13.54 5.20 4.90
CA SER A 113 13.10 3.83 5.12
C SER A 113 11.60 3.68 4.89
N ILE A 114 11.17 2.43 4.72
CA ILE A 114 9.76 2.06 4.66
C ILE A 114 9.51 1.11 5.83
N LEU A 115 8.50 1.44 6.64
CA LEU A 115 8.07 0.63 7.77
C LEU A 115 6.68 0.06 7.50
N LEU A 116 6.46 -1.20 7.80
CA LEU A 116 5.14 -1.81 7.69
C LEU A 116 4.96 -2.89 8.76
N GLY A 117 3.71 -3.19 9.04
CA GLY A 117 3.34 -4.34 9.85
C GLY A 117 2.73 -5.42 8.96
N THR A 118 3.10 -6.67 9.18
CA THR A 118 2.51 -7.80 8.49
C THR A 118 2.36 -8.97 9.46
N GLN A 119 1.49 -9.91 9.11
CA GLN A 119 1.23 -11.05 9.98
C GLN A 119 2.08 -12.24 9.56
N ARG A 120 2.75 -12.87 10.54
CA ARG A 120 3.52 -14.09 10.27
C ARG A 120 2.61 -15.19 9.76
N GLY A 121 3.12 -15.96 8.80
CA GLY A 121 2.38 -17.04 8.18
C GLY A 121 1.53 -16.64 6.99
N TYR A 122 1.35 -15.36 6.75
CA TYR A 122 0.68 -14.89 5.56
C TYR A 122 1.67 -14.80 4.39
N PRO A 123 1.22 -14.98 3.15
CA PRO A 123 2.12 -14.89 1.99
C PRO A 123 2.86 -13.55 1.89
N ALA A 124 2.24 -12.47 2.36
CA ALA A 124 2.85 -11.16 2.33
C ALA A 124 4.15 -11.09 3.13
N HIS A 125 4.25 -11.81 4.26
CA HIS A 125 5.47 -11.81 5.07
C HIS A 125 6.69 -12.22 4.25
N ASN A 126 6.60 -13.36 3.54
CA ASN A 126 7.69 -13.84 2.70
C ASN A 126 7.97 -12.88 1.53
N PHE A 127 6.92 -12.29 0.97
CA PHE A 127 7.07 -11.31 -0.10
C PHE A 127 7.93 -10.13 0.34
N TYR A 128 7.67 -9.59 1.53
CA TYR A 128 8.45 -8.47 2.04
C TYR A 128 9.90 -8.85 2.32
N LEU A 129 10.14 -10.01 2.91
CA LEU A 129 11.51 -10.48 3.15
C LEU A 129 12.29 -10.62 1.85
N LYS A 130 11.66 -11.11 0.79
CA LYS A 130 12.30 -11.23 -0.53
C LYS A 130 12.62 -9.87 -1.15
N ASN A 131 11.91 -8.83 -0.74
CA ASN A 131 12.07 -7.48 -1.26
C ASN A 131 12.93 -6.58 -0.37
N GLY A 132 13.76 -7.16 0.46
CA GLY A 132 14.76 -6.43 1.24
C GLY A 132 14.28 -5.92 2.58
N PHE A 133 13.05 -6.24 2.97
CA PHE A 133 12.58 -5.89 4.30
C PHE A 133 13.16 -6.86 5.32
N LYS A 134 13.38 -6.37 6.54
CA LYS A 134 13.88 -7.16 7.65
C LYS A 134 12.96 -6.98 8.85
N GLU A 135 12.78 -8.04 9.62
CA GLU A 135 12.07 -7.91 10.89
C GLU A 135 12.89 -7.03 11.83
N ILE A 136 12.23 -6.15 12.54
CA ILE A 136 12.85 -5.30 13.54
C ILE A 136 12.34 -5.70 14.92
N ASP A 137 13.15 -5.43 15.94
CA ASP A 137 12.81 -5.78 17.31
C ASP A 137 11.89 -4.71 17.92
N THR A 138 10.65 -4.72 17.48
CA THR A 138 9.62 -3.77 17.90
C THR A 138 8.33 -4.53 18.15
N VAL A 139 7.62 -4.15 19.19
CA VAL A 139 6.32 -4.72 19.52
C VAL A 139 5.24 -3.70 19.26
N LEU A 140 4.22 -4.08 18.52
CA LEU A 140 3.03 -3.27 18.34
C LEU A 140 2.09 -3.50 19.52
N LEU A 141 1.64 -2.41 20.14
CA LEU A 141 0.70 -2.46 21.25
C LEU A 141 -0.59 -1.76 20.85
N CYS A 142 -1.71 -2.33 21.23
CA CYS A 142 -3.01 -1.75 20.90
C CYS A 142 -3.83 -1.62 22.18
N ARG A 143 -4.43 -0.46 22.38
CA ARG A 143 -5.41 -0.24 23.45
C ARG A 143 -6.74 0.10 22.80
N ASN A 144 -7.74 -0.74 23.05
CA ASN A 144 -9.07 -0.47 22.52
C ASN A 144 -9.71 0.69 23.27
N LEU A 145 -10.20 1.69 22.53
CA LEU A 145 -10.83 2.89 23.10
C LEU A 145 -12.37 2.85 23.02
N GLY A 146 -12.92 1.85 22.34
CA GLY A 146 -14.33 1.62 22.26
C GLY A 146 -14.81 0.66 23.35
N ALA A 147 -16.08 0.47 23.41
CA ALA A 147 -16.69 -0.46 24.35
C ALA A 147 -16.37 -1.91 24.03
#